data_05deb808664e7c010c221d40f6248c88
#
_entry.id   05deb808664e7c010c221d40f6248c88
#
_cell.length_a   1.000
_cell.length_b   1.000
_cell.length_c   1.000
_cell.angle_alpha   90.00
_cell.angle_beta   90.00
_cell.angle_gamma   90.00
#
_symmetry.space_group_name_H-M   'P 1'
#
loop_
_entity.id
_entity.type
_entity.pdbx_description
1 polymer ?
#
loop_
_entity_poly.entity_id
_entity_poly.type
_entity_poly.pdbx_seq_one_letter_code
_entity_poly.pdbx_strand_id
1 'polypeptide(L)'
;STPIKSSAASDVYKRQKQSDGTYQITYLLHTAALHKYPGFDELFKAGDAIEISGCTTCAANNGSHIIRSLEARKLTFTKDIFTKTGAEAGTVMLERKVPDLTCICECDNRIWGAEGKTIYASALGDPTNFYVYDGVSTDSYAVAVGTEGEFTGCIAYSSTVLFWKENCLHKVLGSYPAQYEIYTYTVPGIQKGSEKSLAVINETLFYKGRNGVYAYSGGTPELLTENFGTRRFFDAVGGTDGERYYISMRTEKGDWELYVFDTLRAIWLREDATHALDWAYLDGTLYFLDGATGKLMTTGQDYSEEGLVNWSATLCQMDETSHGRKCYSKLYLRADLDAGAWLKVEISTDGKPFRQVFSTHNERAKTLQVPILPVRCDNFRIRLSGKGGCLVKS
;
A
#
# COMPACT_ATOMS: atom_id res chain seq x y z
N SER A 1 -21.03 -3.58 4.10
CA SER A 1 -22.01 -3.59 5.22
C SER A 1 -23.27 -2.85 4.80
N THR A 2 -24.40 -3.51 4.81
CA THR A 2 -25.69 -2.84 4.57
C THR A 2 -26.33 -2.60 5.94
N PRO A 3 -26.31 -1.38 6.47
CA PRO A 3 -26.99 -1.11 7.73
C PRO A 3 -28.49 -1.27 7.52
N ILE A 4 -29.13 -2.05 8.39
CA ILE A 4 -30.59 -2.10 8.44
C ILE A 4 -31.06 -0.79 9.07
N LYS A 5 -31.32 0.21 8.24
CA LYS A 5 -31.94 1.44 8.69
C LYS A 5 -33.47 1.25 8.70
N SER A 6 -34.04 1.11 9.87
CA SER A 6 -35.46 1.30 10.05
C SER A 6 -35.77 2.79 10.04
N SER A 7 -36.38 3.28 8.97
CA SER A 7 -36.78 4.68 8.84
C SER A 7 -38.29 4.89 9.10
N ALA A 8 -38.99 3.87 9.59
CA ALA A 8 -40.42 3.95 9.83
C ALA A 8 -40.73 3.84 11.32
N ALA A 9 -41.54 4.74 11.82
CA ALA A 9 -41.95 4.90 13.21
C ALA A 9 -42.76 3.72 13.83
N SER A 10 -42.67 2.51 13.29
CA SER A 10 -43.41 1.34 13.73
C SER A 10 -42.60 0.06 13.96
N ASP A 11 -41.27 0.13 13.90
CA ASP A 11 -40.43 -1.05 14.14
C ASP A 11 -40.21 -1.22 15.64
N VAL A 12 -40.84 -2.23 16.22
CA VAL A 12 -40.77 -2.52 17.65
C VAL A 12 -39.85 -3.73 17.85
N TYR A 13 -38.69 -3.51 18.46
CA TYR A 13 -37.84 -4.58 18.93
C TYR A 13 -38.29 -5.04 20.32
N LYS A 14 -38.73 -6.31 20.44
CA LYS A 14 -39.01 -6.93 21.73
C LYS A 14 -37.93 -7.92 22.10
N ARG A 15 -37.44 -7.76 23.29
CA ARG A 15 -36.52 -8.70 23.90
C ARG A 15 -37.26 -9.58 24.94
N GLN A 16 -37.02 -10.89 24.89
CA GLN A 16 -37.56 -11.84 25.85
C GLN A 16 -36.48 -12.80 26.34
N LYS A 17 -36.43 -12.99 27.68
CA LYS A 17 -35.63 -14.06 28.27
C LYS A 17 -36.37 -15.39 28.06
N GLN A 18 -35.65 -16.37 27.51
CA GLN A 18 -36.16 -17.72 27.32
C GLN A 18 -35.97 -18.55 28.59
N SER A 19 -36.67 -19.65 28.69
CA SER A 19 -36.59 -20.57 29.85
C SER A 19 -35.20 -21.25 29.98
N ASP A 20 -34.44 -21.29 28.90
CA ASP A 20 -33.06 -21.85 28.86
C ASP A 20 -31.97 -20.81 29.19
N GLY A 21 -32.38 -19.61 29.63
CA GLY A 21 -31.46 -18.52 29.97
C GLY A 21 -30.96 -17.71 28.79
N THR A 22 -31.35 -18.04 27.55
CA THR A 22 -31.02 -17.25 26.36
C THR A 22 -31.93 -16.04 26.20
N TYR A 23 -31.52 -15.09 25.37
CA TYR A 23 -32.32 -13.93 25.03
C TYR A 23 -32.69 -13.93 23.58
N GLN A 24 -33.98 -13.58 23.32
CA GLN A 24 -34.54 -13.47 21.99
C GLN A 24 -34.85 -12.02 21.70
N ILE A 25 -34.34 -11.49 20.61
CA ILE A 25 -34.81 -10.22 20.03
C ILE A 25 -35.73 -10.55 18.89
N THR A 26 -36.94 -9.99 18.96
CA THR A 26 -37.91 -10.11 17.88
C THR A 26 -37.95 -8.79 17.14
N TYR A 27 -37.65 -8.82 15.87
CA TYR A 27 -37.76 -7.72 14.93
C TYR A 27 -39.15 -7.76 14.30
N LEU A 28 -39.93 -6.74 14.51
CA LEU A 28 -41.27 -6.63 13.96
C LEU A 28 -41.29 -5.57 12.87
N LEU A 29 -41.22 -6.00 11.63
CA LEU A 29 -41.51 -5.14 10.49
C LEU A 29 -43.01 -4.92 10.36
N HIS A 30 -43.42 -3.69 10.09
CA HIS A 30 -44.79 -3.38 9.69
C HIS A 30 -45.15 -4.19 8.43
N THR A 31 -46.40 -4.71 8.37
CA THR A 31 -46.87 -5.58 7.26
C THR A 31 -46.61 -5.02 5.85
N ALA A 32 -46.66 -3.70 5.68
CA ALA A 32 -46.37 -3.03 4.41
C ALA A 32 -44.89 -3.01 4.03
N ALA A 33 -43.97 -3.21 4.98
CA ALA A 33 -42.52 -3.20 4.74
C ALA A 33 -41.95 -4.60 4.52
N LEU A 34 -42.72 -5.66 4.71
CA LEU A 34 -42.31 -7.07 4.63
C LEU A 34 -41.72 -7.50 3.28
N HIS A 35 -42.12 -6.83 2.21
CA HIS A 35 -41.62 -7.08 0.86
C HIS A 35 -40.40 -6.20 0.46
N LYS A 36 -40.00 -5.30 1.35
CA LYS A 36 -39.00 -4.28 1.05
C LYS A 36 -37.65 -4.51 1.75
N TYR A 37 -37.64 -5.28 2.84
CA TYR A 37 -36.43 -5.51 3.64
C TYR A 37 -36.15 -6.99 3.81
N PRO A 38 -34.87 -7.43 3.69
CA PRO A 38 -34.49 -8.81 3.90
C PRO A 38 -34.72 -9.26 5.35
N GLY A 39 -34.98 -10.53 5.54
CA GLY A 39 -35.06 -11.15 6.87
C GLY A 39 -33.66 -11.27 7.51
N PHE A 40 -33.63 -11.55 8.81
CA PHE A 40 -32.37 -11.82 9.49
C PHE A 40 -31.64 -13.05 8.92
N ASP A 41 -32.38 -14.05 8.46
CA ASP A 41 -31.86 -15.28 7.83
C ASP A 41 -31.23 -15.05 6.46
N GLU A 42 -31.52 -13.92 5.79
CA GLU A 42 -30.87 -13.50 4.56
C GLU A 42 -29.56 -12.72 4.84
N LEU A 43 -29.45 -12.07 6.00
CA LEU A 43 -28.37 -11.14 6.34
C LEU A 43 -27.28 -11.75 7.24
N PHE A 44 -27.67 -12.67 8.13
CA PHE A 44 -26.81 -13.25 9.15
C PHE A 44 -26.91 -14.77 9.16
N LYS A 45 -25.97 -15.40 9.86
CA LYS A 45 -25.95 -16.84 10.13
C LYS A 45 -25.82 -17.10 11.62
N ALA A 46 -26.19 -18.30 12.07
CA ALA A 46 -25.87 -18.74 13.43
C ALA A 46 -24.35 -18.81 13.61
N GLY A 47 -23.86 -18.28 14.72
CA GLY A 47 -22.42 -18.15 14.99
C GLY A 47 -21.85 -16.76 14.64
N ASP A 48 -22.53 -15.97 13.83
CA ASP A 48 -22.07 -14.61 13.52
C ASP A 48 -21.96 -13.75 14.78
N ALA A 49 -20.85 -13.03 14.90
CA ALA A 49 -20.71 -11.95 15.86
C ALA A 49 -21.27 -10.65 15.25
N ILE A 50 -22.20 -10.03 15.96
CA ILE A 50 -22.80 -8.75 15.54
C ILE A 50 -22.55 -7.66 16.57
N GLU A 51 -22.53 -6.44 16.11
CA GLU A 51 -22.54 -5.22 16.91
C GLU A 51 -23.94 -4.61 16.87
N ILE A 52 -24.53 -4.40 18.03
CA ILE A 52 -25.81 -3.70 18.18
C ILE A 52 -25.53 -2.29 18.64
N SER A 53 -26.10 -1.29 17.97
CA SER A 53 -25.98 0.11 18.33
C SER A 53 -27.30 0.86 18.15
N GLY A 54 -27.41 2.05 18.76
CA GLY A 54 -28.62 2.89 18.66
C GLY A 54 -29.73 2.52 19.65
N CYS A 55 -29.53 1.57 20.56
CA CYS A 55 -30.46 1.33 21.65
C CYS A 55 -30.42 2.50 22.64
N THR A 56 -31.52 3.24 22.78
CA THR A 56 -31.65 4.39 23.68
C THR A 56 -32.43 4.07 24.93
N THR A 57 -33.50 3.30 24.83
CA THR A 57 -34.33 2.86 25.96
C THR A 57 -33.61 1.85 26.83
N CYS A 58 -32.86 0.94 26.19
CA CYS A 58 -32.05 -0.09 26.82
C CYS A 58 -30.61 0.01 26.34
N ALA A 59 -29.90 1.08 26.68
CA ALA A 59 -28.51 1.33 26.22
C ALA A 59 -27.53 0.18 26.54
N ALA A 60 -27.80 -0.62 27.58
CA ALA A 60 -27.04 -1.82 27.90
C ALA A 60 -27.16 -2.94 26.85
N ASN A 61 -28.08 -2.83 25.88
CA ASN A 61 -28.18 -3.79 24.79
C ASN A 61 -27.21 -3.46 23.63
N ASN A 62 -26.62 -2.28 23.63
CA ASN A 62 -25.57 -1.95 22.67
C ASN A 62 -24.32 -2.79 22.95
N GLY A 63 -23.61 -3.15 21.90
CA GLY A 63 -22.35 -3.90 21.99
C GLY A 63 -22.34 -5.19 21.17
N SER A 64 -21.30 -6.00 21.39
CA SER A 64 -21.04 -7.22 20.61
C SER A 64 -21.79 -8.42 21.15
N HIS A 65 -22.45 -9.17 20.27
CA HIS A 65 -23.26 -10.35 20.59
C HIS A 65 -23.03 -11.45 19.57
N ILE A 66 -23.11 -12.73 19.99
CA ILE A 66 -23.02 -13.89 19.09
C ILE A 66 -24.40 -14.48 18.89
N ILE A 67 -24.79 -14.64 17.63
CA ILE A 67 -26.07 -15.23 17.25
C ILE A 67 -26.03 -16.74 17.49
N ARG A 68 -26.95 -17.24 18.32
CA ARG A 68 -27.11 -18.68 18.56
C ARG A 68 -27.99 -19.32 17.48
N SER A 69 -29.13 -18.70 17.20
CA SER A 69 -30.07 -19.12 16.16
C SER A 69 -30.82 -17.93 15.62
N LEU A 70 -31.38 -18.08 14.43
CA LEU A 70 -32.12 -17.01 13.77
C LEU A 70 -33.28 -17.57 12.94
N GLU A 71 -34.26 -16.75 12.78
CA GLU A 71 -35.40 -16.89 11.87
C GLU A 71 -35.59 -15.55 11.16
N ALA A 72 -36.40 -15.48 10.11
CA ALA A 72 -36.54 -14.26 9.32
C ALA A 72 -36.80 -12.98 10.16
N ARG A 73 -37.37 -13.13 11.37
CA ARG A 73 -37.73 -11.98 12.25
C ARG A 73 -37.19 -12.09 13.66
N LYS A 74 -36.38 -13.10 13.96
CA LYS A 74 -35.93 -13.34 15.33
C LYS A 74 -34.42 -13.65 15.36
N LEU A 75 -33.75 -13.05 16.32
CA LEU A 75 -32.37 -13.36 16.68
C LEU A 75 -32.35 -13.88 18.12
N THR A 76 -31.62 -14.97 18.35
CA THR A 76 -31.37 -15.52 19.69
C THR A 76 -29.87 -15.51 19.96
N PHE A 77 -29.45 -15.06 21.13
CA PHE A 77 -28.03 -14.88 21.48
C PHE A 77 -27.54 -15.91 22.50
N THR A 78 -26.23 -16.18 22.50
CA THR A 78 -25.63 -17.24 23.32
C THR A 78 -25.40 -16.85 24.77
N LYS A 79 -25.38 -15.55 25.11
CA LYS A 79 -25.12 -15.06 26.46
C LYS A 79 -26.17 -14.07 26.93
N ASP A 80 -26.45 -14.12 28.23
CA ASP A 80 -27.28 -13.14 28.94
C ASP A 80 -26.46 -11.88 29.25
N ILE A 81 -26.49 -10.91 28.37
CA ILE A 81 -25.86 -9.60 28.56
C ILE A 81 -26.91 -8.50 28.66
N PHE A 82 -28.14 -8.82 28.35
CA PHE A 82 -29.21 -7.87 28.33
C PHE A 82 -29.90 -7.75 29.70
N THR A 83 -29.87 -6.58 30.25
CA THR A 83 -30.39 -6.31 31.60
C THR A 83 -31.83 -5.87 31.66
N LYS A 84 -32.41 -5.40 30.55
CA LYS A 84 -33.78 -4.89 30.47
C LYS A 84 -34.56 -5.45 29.30
N THR A 85 -35.86 -5.66 29.48
CA THR A 85 -36.81 -5.99 28.43
C THR A 85 -37.65 -4.74 28.09
N GLY A 86 -37.76 -4.43 26.82
CA GLY A 86 -38.54 -3.26 26.38
C GLY A 86 -38.51 -3.08 24.87
N ALA A 87 -39.35 -2.19 24.38
CA ALA A 87 -39.31 -1.75 22.99
C ALA A 87 -38.37 -0.55 22.85
N GLU A 88 -37.57 -0.52 21.84
CA GLU A 88 -36.77 0.64 21.45
C GLU A 88 -37.59 1.53 20.54
N ALA A 89 -37.59 2.82 20.83
CA ALA A 89 -38.34 3.82 20.04
C ALA A 89 -37.51 4.42 18.90
N GLY A 90 -36.18 4.14 18.86
CA GLY A 90 -35.23 4.67 17.89
C GLY A 90 -34.82 3.67 16.82
N THR A 91 -33.97 4.11 15.91
CA THR A 91 -33.33 3.24 14.93
C THR A 91 -32.23 2.42 15.62
N VAL A 92 -32.38 1.10 15.63
CA VAL A 92 -31.34 0.18 16.08
C VAL A 92 -30.60 -0.34 14.86
N MET A 93 -29.27 -0.29 14.91
CA MET A 93 -28.40 -0.84 13.86
C MET A 93 -27.83 -2.17 14.32
N LEU A 94 -27.81 -3.12 13.39
CA LEU A 94 -27.25 -4.46 13.56
C LEU A 94 -26.24 -4.66 12.43
N GLU A 95 -24.98 -4.81 12.79
CA GLU A 95 -23.91 -5.00 11.83
C GLU A 95 -23.06 -6.22 12.23
N ARG A 96 -22.49 -6.92 11.26
CA ARG A 96 -21.48 -7.93 11.59
C ARG A 96 -20.29 -7.25 12.24
N LYS A 97 -19.78 -7.85 13.33
CA LYS A 97 -18.57 -7.40 13.96
C LYS A 97 -17.39 -7.74 13.07
N VAL A 98 -16.69 -6.71 12.63
CA VAL A 98 -15.44 -6.83 11.88
C VAL A 98 -14.35 -6.16 12.71
N PRO A 99 -13.13 -6.72 12.83
CA PRO A 99 -12.03 -6.03 13.48
C PRO A 99 -11.67 -4.73 12.75
N ASP A 100 -11.18 -3.73 13.47
CA ASP A 100 -10.70 -2.46 12.89
C ASP A 100 -9.29 -2.64 12.32
N LEU A 101 -9.26 -3.27 11.13
CA LEU A 101 -8.02 -3.69 10.50
C LEU A 101 -7.26 -2.50 9.92
N THR A 102 -6.03 -2.30 10.35
CA THR A 102 -5.12 -1.25 9.85
C THR A 102 -4.48 -1.59 8.51
N CYS A 103 -4.37 -2.88 8.20
CA CYS A 103 -3.92 -3.39 6.90
C CYS A 103 -4.69 -4.65 6.55
N ILE A 104 -4.89 -4.89 5.26
CA ILE A 104 -5.61 -6.06 4.75
C ILE A 104 -4.93 -6.63 3.51
N CYS A 105 -5.00 -7.95 3.34
CA CYS A 105 -4.67 -8.63 2.09
C CYS A 105 -5.55 -9.87 1.92
N GLU A 106 -5.64 -10.38 0.69
CA GLU A 106 -6.33 -11.64 0.40
C GLU A 106 -5.27 -12.74 0.26
N CYS A 107 -5.53 -13.91 0.87
CA CYS A 107 -4.75 -15.13 0.66
C CYS A 107 -5.63 -16.34 0.93
N ASP A 108 -5.62 -17.29 0.00
CA ASP A 108 -6.34 -18.57 0.11
C ASP A 108 -7.83 -18.43 0.45
N ASN A 109 -8.53 -17.55 -0.26
CA ASN A 109 -9.95 -17.22 -0.06
C ASN A 109 -10.30 -16.73 1.35
N ARG A 110 -9.37 -16.08 2.02
CA ARG A 110 -9.55 -15.41 3.31
C ARG A 110 -9.07 -13.97 3.22
N ILE A 111 -9.74 -13.08 3.92
CA ILE A 111 -9.21 -11.75 4.18
C ILE A 111 -8.35 -11.83 5.45
N TRP A 112 -7.10 -11.46 5.32
CA TRP A 112 -6.15 -11.31 6.41
C TRP A 112 -5.97 -9.86 6.75
N GLY A 113 -5.70 -9.57 8.02
CA GLY A 113 -5.41 -8.22 8.46
C GLY A 113 -4.96 -8.18 9.92
N ALA A 114 -4.67 -6.98 10.40
CA ALA A 114 -4.20 -6.78 11.77
C ALA A 114 -4.88 -5.59 12.44
N GLU A 115 -5.19 -5.76 13.73
CA GLU A 115 -5.65 -4.71 14.63
C GLU A 115 -4.77 -4.70 15.87
N GLY A 116 -4.12 -3.58 16.17
CA GLY A 116 -3.21 -3.46 17.29
C GLY A 116 -2.07 -4.48 17.24
N LYS A 117 -2.10 -5.49 18.12
CA LYS A 117 -1.13 -6.59 18.16
C LYS A 117 -1.68 -7.93 17.68
N THR A 118 -2.89 -7.95 17.17
CA THR A 118 -3.59 -9.19 16.79
C THR A 118 -3.67 -9.32 15.28
N ILE A 119 -3.29 -10.47 14.77
CA ILE A 119 -3.48 -10.90 13.39
C ILE A 119 -4.81 -11.62 13.30
N TYR A 120 -5.61 -11.28 12.31
CA TYR A 120 -6.91 -11.89 12.02
C TYR A 120 -6.94 -12.50 10.63
N ALA A 121 -7.68 -13.60 10.48
CA ALA A 121 -8.14 -14.09 9.19
C ALA A 121 -9.64 -14.37 9.24
N SER A 122 -10.34 -13.99 8.17
CA SER A 122 -11.77 -14.28 8.02
C SER A 122 -12.02 -15.78 7.90
N ALA A 123 -13.26 -16.20 8.07
CA ALA A 123 -13.71 -17.54 7.70
C ALA A 123 -13.45 -17.81 6.21
N LEU A 124 -13.20 -19.06 5.86
CA LEU A 124 -12.93 -19.45 4.47
C LEU A 124 -14.13 -19.13 3.57
N GLY A 125 -13.92 -18.32 2.54
CA GLY A 125 -14.94 -17.90 1.60
C GLY A 125 -15.98 -16.90 2.14
N ASP A 126 -15.84 -16.43 3.39
CA ASP A 126 -16.69 -15.39 3.97
C ASP A 126 -15.84 -14.22 4.48
N PRO A 127 -15.61 -13.19 3.66
CA PRO A 127 -14.70 -12.08 3.97
C PRO A 127 -15.21 -11.16 5.08
N THR A 128 -16.43 -11.32 5.52
CA THR A 128 -17.06 -10.48 6.54
C THR A 128 -17.15 -11.15 7.92
N ASN A 129 -16.73 -12.41 8.04
CA ASN A 129 -16.85 -13.18 9.27
C ASN A 129 -15.48 -13.50 9.87
N PHE A 130 -15.13 -12.85 10.98
CA PHE A 130 -13.84 -12.97 11.67
C PHE A 130 -13.94 -13.68 13.03
N TYR A 131 -15.11 -14.20 13.40
CA TYR A 131 -15.36 -14.68 14.75
C TYR A 131 -16.06 -16.07 14.79
N VAL A 132 -15.77 -16.93 13.82
CA VAL A 132 -16.24 -18.33 13.81
C VAL A 132 -15.12 -19.24 14.32
N TYR A 133 -15.39 -20.01 15.38
CA TYR A 133 -14.41 -20.88 16.04
C TYR A 133 -15.08 -22.21 16.44
N ASP A 134 -15.50 -22.99 15.43
CA ASP A 134 -16.20 -24.28 15.63
C ASP A 134 -15.24 -25.48 15.69
N GLY A 135 -13.94 -25.26 15.47
CA GLY A 135 -12.91 -26.28 15.45
C GLY A 135 -12.73 -26.96 14.09
N VAL A 136 -13.19 -26.32 13.02
CA VAL A 136 -13.11 -26.81 11.64
C VAL A 136 -12.14 -26.02 10.78
N SER A 137 -11.76 -26.58 9.63
CA SER A 137 -10.79 -25.95 8.73
C SER A 137 -11.26 -24.64 8.09
N THR A 138 -12.57 -24.42 8.08
CA THR A 138 -13.19 -23.21 7.52
C THR A 138 -13.29 -22.04 8.50
N ASP A 139 -12.94 -22.25 9.77
CA ASP A 139 -13.04 -21.24 10.82
C ASP A 139 -12.21 -19.99 10.55
N SER A 140 -12.57 -18.93 11.25
CA SER A 140 -11.77 -17.72 11.38
C SER A 140 -10.49 -18.00 12.20
N TYR A 141 -9.54 -17.08 12.14
CA TYR A 141 -8.31 -17.15 12.92
C TYR A 141 -8.01 -15.83 13.59
N ALA A 142 -7.55 -15.87 14.82
CA ALA A 142 -7.07 -14.69 15.54
C ALA A 142 -5.93 -15.07 16.47
N VAL A 143 -4.83 -14.32 16.45
CA VAL A 143 -3.67 -14.55 17.31
C VAL A 143 -3.00 -13.24 17.68
N ALA A 144 -2.74 -13.04 18.95
CA ALA A 144 -1.96 -11.91 19.43
C ALA A 144 -0.46 -12.24 19.41
N VAL A 145 0.35 -11.32 18.88
CA VAL A 145 1.81 -11.43 18.87
C VAL A 145 2.44 -10.58 19.96
N GLY A 146 3.50 -11.11 20.60
CA GLY A 146 4.18 -10.47 21.73
C GLY A 146 5.20 -9.38 21.35
N THR A 147 5.45 -9.16 20.05
CA THR A 147 6.44 -8.17 19.60
C THR A 147 5.96 -6.73 19.82
N GLU A 148 6.89 -5.82 20.06
CA GLU A 148 6.58 -4.41 20.24
C GLU A 148 6.17 -3.72 18.93
N GLY A 149 5.46 -2.61 19.06
CA GLY A 149 4.99 -1.77 17.94
C GLY A 149 3.72 -2.29 17.30
N GLU A 150 3.11 -1.44 16.49
CA GLU A 150 1.91 -1.73 15.69
C GLU A 150 2.31 -2.36 14.36
N PHE A 151 1.36 -3.04 13.71
CA PHE A 151 1.54 -3.51 12.35
C PHE A 151 1.52 -2.33 11.38
N THR A 152 2.45 -2.34 10.44
CA THR A 152 2.65 -1.30 9.43
C THR A 152 2.37 -1.78 8.02
N GLY A 153 1.90 -3.02 7.86
CA GLY A 153 1.48 -3.54 6.55
C GLY A 153 1.36 -5.04 6.54
N CYS A 154 0.58 -5.55 5.61
CA CYS A 154 0.49 -6.97 5.33
C CYS A 154 0.35 -7.21 3.83
N ILE A 155 0.79 -8.38 3.38
CA ILE A 155 0.68 -8.78 1.98
C ILE A 155 0.72 -10.30 1.87
N ALA A 156 -0.02 -10.84 0.90
CA ALA A 156 0.14 -12.23 0.47
C ALA A 156 1.41 -12.34 -0.40
N TYR A 157 2.27 -13.28 -0.06
CA TYR A 157 3.54 -13.49 -0.75
C TYR A 157 3.89 -14.97 -0.80
N SER A 158 4.06 -15.53 -1.98
CA SER A 158 4.40 -16.95 -2.20
C SER A 158 3.54 -17.90 -1.36
N SER A 159 2.21 -17.79 -1.46
CA SER A 159 1.23 -18.60 -0.70
C SER A 159 1.37 -18.50 0.83
N THR A 160 1.95 -17.44 1.33
CA THR A 160 2.03 -17.12 2.75
C THR A 160 1.60 -15.70 3.00
N VAL A 161 1.23 -15.37 4.23
CA VAL A 161 0.91 -14.00 4.58
C VAL A 161 2.03 -13.41 5.42
N LEU A 162 2.51 -12.25 5.00
CA LEU A 162 3.53 -11.46 5.67
C LEU A 162 2.89 -10.29 6.39
N PHE A 163 3.19 -10.14 7.67
CA PHE A 163 2.79 -9.02 8.50
C PHE A 163 4.02 -8.27 8.98
N TRP A 164 4.11 -7.01 8.66
CA TRP A 164 5.24 -6.17 8.96
C TRP A 164 4.98 -5.24 10.15
N LYS A 165 6.00 -5.05 10.96
CA LYS A 165 6.18 -3.92 11.87
C LYS A 165 7.45 -3.17 11.47
N GLU A 166 7.79 -2.05 12.09
CA GLU A 166 8.98 -1.29 11.68
C GLU A 166 10.31 -2.06 11.83
N ASN A 167 10.37 -3.03 12.76
CA ASN A 167 11.62 -3.72 13.12
C ASN A 167 11.53 -5.25 13.02
N CYS A 168 10.42 -5.80 12.57
CA CYS A 168 10.25 -7.24 12.43
C CYS A 168 9.21 -7.61 11.37
N LEU A 169 9.31 -8.85 10.92
CA LEU A 169 8.40 -9.53 10.02
C LEU A 169 7.80 -10.74 10.73
N HIS A 170 6.49 -10.88 10.67
CA HIS A 170 5.77 -12.10 11.04
C HIS A 170 5.30 -12.80 9.76
N LYS A 171 5.71 -14.02 9.58
CA LYS A 171 5.31 -14.87 8.46
C LYS A 171 4.35 -15.92 8.94
N VAL A 172 3.15 -15.97 8.39
CA VAL A 172 2.14 -16.97 8.69
C VAL A 172 2.26 -18.11 7.69
N LEU A 173 2.49 -19.33 8.17
CA LEU A 173 2.56 -20.55 7.39
C LEU A 173 1.43 -21.49 7.81
N GLY A 174 0.96 -22.33 6.90
CA GLY A 174 -0.10 -23.31 7.13
C GLY A 174 -1.25 -23.14 6.16
N SER A 175 -2.17 -24.11 6.14
CA SER A 175 -3.28 -24.14 5.19
C SER A 175 -4.66 -23.90 5.83
N TYR A 176 -4.77 -24.06 7.17
CA TYR A 176 -6.02 -23.84 7.90
C TYR A 176 -5.73 -23.49 9.38
N PRO A 177 -6.69 -22.94 10.13
CA PRO A 177 -6.47 -22.34 11.45
C PRO A 177 -5.69 -23.19 12.46
N ALA A 178 -5.96 -24.49 12.53
CA ALA A 178 -5.25 -25.38 13.46
C ALA A 178 -3.79 -25.68 13.06
N GLN A 179 -3.39 -25.34 11.84
CA GLN A 179 -2.02 -25.52 11.32
C GLN A 179 -1.28 -24.20 11.13
N TYR A 180 -1.91 -23.06 11.40
CA TYR A 180 -1.21 -21.80 11.25
C TYR A 180 -0.12 -21.63 12.30
N GLU A 181 1.10 -21.44 11.82
CA GLU A 181 2.28 -21.15 12.62
C GLU A 181 2.83 -19.77 12.25
N ILE A 182 3.24 -18.99 13.25
CA ILE A 182 3.80 -17.65 13.05
C ILE A 182 5.28 -17.68 13.35
N TYR A 183 6.08 -17.37 12.34
CA TYR A 183 7.51 -17.18 12.45
C TYR A 183 7.84 -15.69 12.49
N THR A 184 8.63 -15.29 13.48
CA THR A 184 9.04 -13.90 13.67
C THR A 184 10.52 -13.73 13.32
N TYR A 185 10.80 -12.75 12.47
CA TYR A 185 12.15 -12.40 12.05
C TYR A 185 12.45 -10.94 12.43
N THR A 186 13.58 -10.70 13.10
CA THR A 186 14.07 -9.34 13.37
C THR A 186 14.79 -8.83 12.14
N VAL A 187 14.10 -8.03 11.35
CA VAL A 187 14.59 -7.46 10.09
C VAL A 187 14.03 -6.05 9.94
N PRO A 188 14.65 -5.18 9.14
CA PRO A 188 14.06 -3.89 8.78
C PRO A 188 12.67 -4.11 8.16
N GLY A 189 11.67 -3.49 8.76
CA GLY A 189 10.30 -3.59 8.27
C GLY A 189 9.81 -2.29 7.65
N ILE A 190 8.50 -2.19 7.46
CA ILE A 190 7.87 -1.05 6.80
C ILE A 190 7.80 0.13 7.78
N GLN A 191 8.24 1.29 7.34
CA GLN A 191 8.15 2.53 8.10
C GLN A 191 6.69 2.93 8.29
N LYS A 192 6.31 3.34 9.50
CA LYS A 192 4.97 3.88 9.77
C LYS A 192 4.67 5.07 8.87
N GLY A 193 3.48 5.09 8.26
CA GLY A 193 3.07 6.05 7.23
C GLY A 193 3.47 5.64 5.80
N SER A 194 4.17 4.51 5.64
CA SER A 194 4.59 4.00 4.32
C SER A 194 3.97 2.62 4.01
N GLU A 195 2.84 2.32 4.59
CA GLU A 195 2.10 1.06 4.44
C GLU A 195 1.74 0.76 2.98
N LYS A 196 1.48 1.81 2.20
CA LYS A 196 1.16 1.73 0.77
C LYS A 196 2.40 1.61 -0.13
N SER A 197 3.60 1.47 0.43
CA SER A 197 4.81 1.30 -0.38
C SER A 197 5.04 -0.12 -0.90
N LEU A 198 4.23 -1.09 -0.44
CA LEU A 198 4.36 -2.49 -0.82
C LEU A 198 4.02 -2.73 -2.30
N ALA A 199 4.94 -3.35 -3.03
CA ALA A 199 4.70 -3.82 -4.40
C ALA A 199 5.52 -5.09 -4.67
N VAL A 200 4.95 -6.02 -5.44
CA VAL A 200 5.64 -7.26 -5.85
C VAL A 200 5.94 -7.19 -7.34
N ILE A 201 7.20 -7.41 -7.69
CA ILE A 201 7.68 -7.42 -9.07
C ILE A 201 8.57 -8.65 -9.24
N ASN A 202 8.23 -9.54 -10.17
CA ASN A 202 9.03 -10.74 -10.44
C ASN A 202 9.43 -11.48 -9.16
N GLU A 203 8.44 -11.82 -8.31
CA GLU A 203 8.62 -12.53 -7.04
C GLU A 203 9.47 -11.79 -5.99
N THR A 204 9.84 -10.55 -6.22
CA THR A 204 10.52 -9.70 -5.25
C THR A 204 9.56 -8.66 -4.69
N LEU A 205 9.48 -8.58 -3.36
CA LEU A 205 8.68 -7.59 -2.65
C LEU A 205 9.52 -6.34 -2.38
N PHE A 206 9.04 -5.19 -2.82
CA PHE A 206 9.63 -3.88 -2.56
C PHE A 206 8.83 -3.13 -1.51
N TYR A 207 9.52 -2.42 -0.61
CA TYR A 207 8.87 -1.60 0.41
C TYR A 207 9.79 -0.52 0.98
N LYS A 208 9.18 0.50 1.61
CA LYS A 208 9.91 1.57 2.29
C LYS A 208 10.05 1.26 3.79
N GLY A 209 11.27 1.03 4.22
CA GLY A 209 11.64 0.96 5.63
C GLY A 209 12.22 2.29 6.15
N ARG A 210 12.60 2.34 7.43
CA ARG A 210 13.13 3.59 8.06
C ARG A 210 14.39 4.12 7.38
N ASN A 211 15.29 3.24 6.97
CA ASN A 211 16.60 3.62 6.43
C ASN A 211 16.62 3.78 4.90
N GLY A 212 15.55 3.37 4.21
CA GLY A 212 15.48 3.44 2.75
C GLY A 212 14.47 2.47 2.18
N VAL A 213 14.59 2.19 0.89
CA VAL A 213 13.76 1.20 0.18
C VAL A 213 14.47 -0.14 0.19
N TYR A 214 13.73 -1.19 0.45
CA TYR A 214 14.22 -2.57 0.56
C TYR A 214 13.59 -3.46 -0.49
N ALA A 215 14.34 -4.49 -0.91
CA ALA A 215 13.89 -5.63 -1.66
C ALA A 215 13.91 -6.88 -0.77
N TYR A 216 12.85 -7.68 -0.82
CA TYR A 216 12.70 -8.91 -0.06
C TYR A 216 12.31 -10.08 -0.98
N SER A 217 13.10 -11.14 -0.95
CA SER A 217 12.89 -12.37 -1.76
C SER A 217 12.81 -13.62 -0.87
N GLY A 218 12.30 -13.49 0.36
CA GLY A 218 12.14 -14.60 1.30
C GLY A 218 13.25 -14.75 2.35
N GLY A 219 14.38 -14.06 2.18
CA GLY A 219 15.51 -14.06 3.12
C GLY A 219 15.65 -12.76 3.92
N THR A 220 16.87 -12.25 4.03
CA THR A 220 17.15 -10.92 4.62
C THR A 220 16.84 -9.83 3.59
N PRO A 221 16.09 -8.79 3.96
CA PRO A 221 15.82 -7.67 3.07
C PRO A 221 17.12 -6.93 2.68
N GLU A 222 17.25 -6.62 1.41
CA GLU A 222 18.38 -5.87 0.84
C GLU A 222 18.03 -4.38 0.73
N LEU A 223 18.91 -3.49 1.18
CA LEU A 223 18.75 -2.04 1.05
C LEU A 223 19.15 -1.58 -0.35
N LEU A 224 18.21 -1.02 -1.11
CA LEU A 224 18.42 -0.59 -2.50
C LEU A 224 18.84 0.88 -2.64
N THR A 225 18.73 1.67 -1.57
CA THR A 225 18.91 3.13 -1.60
C THR A 225 20.16 3.61 -0.86
N GLU A 226 21.19 2.78 -0.74
CA GLU A 226 22.48 3.19 -0.12
C GLU A 226 23.05 4.45 -0.78
N ASN A 227 22.90 4.57 -2.09
CA ASN A 227 23.39 5.71 -2.88
C ASN A 227 22.61 7.01 -2.65
N PHE A 228 21.48 7.00 -1.93
CA PHE A 228 20.73 8.21 -1.58
C PHE A 228 21.41 9.00 -0.45
N GLY A 229 22.46 8.44 0.15
CA GLY A 229 23.23 9.06 1.22
C GLY A 229 22.43 9.19 2.52
N THR A 230 22.53 10.34 3.16
CA THR A 230 21.85 10.60 4.45
C THR A 230 20.42 11.14 4.31
N ARG A 231 19.89 11.20 3.10
CA ARG A 231 18.53 11.70 2.85
C ARG A 231 17.50 10.76 3.48
N ARG A 232 16.53 11.35 4.16
CA ARG A 232 15.42 10.61 4.78
C ARG A 232 14.11 10.94 4.09
N PHE A 233 13.28 9.93 3.97
CA PHE A 233 11.98 10.01 3.33
C PHE A 233 10.92 9.37 4.20
N PHE A 234 9.69 9.86 4.05
CA PHE A 234 8.52 9.49 4.83
C PHE A 234 7.30 9.34 3.93
N ASP A 235 6.22 8.76 4.46
CA ASP A 235 4.89 8.70 3.84
C ASP A 235 4.94 8.16 2.41
N ALA A 236 5.65 7.07 2.21
CA ALA A 236 5.89 6.50 0.90
C ALA A 236 4.69 5.74 0.36
N VAL A 237 4.39 5.95 -0.92
CA VAL A 237 3.36 5.24 -1.65
C VAL A 237 3.98 4.65 -2.91
N GLY A 238 3.94 3.33 -3.04
CA GLY A 238 4.57 2.56 -4.12
C GLY A 238 3.58 1.92 -5.07
N GLY A 239 4.02 1.73 -6.30
CA GLY A 239 3.29 1.02 -7.34
C GLY A 239 4.22 0.38 -8.36
N THR A 240 3.66 -0.40 -9.28
CA THR A 240 4.44 -1.08 -10.31
C THR A 240 3.68 -1.20 -11.62
N ASP A 241 4.41 -1.13 -12.72
CA ASP A 241 3.94 -1.47 -14.07
C ASP A 241 4.26 -2.93 -14.46
N GLY A 242 4.75 -3.73 -13.49
CA GLY A 242 5.21 -5.09 -13.69
C GLY A 242 6.72 -5.24 -13.94
N GLU A 243 7.41 -4.16 -14.34
CA GLU A 243 8.85 -4.13 -14.63
C GLU A 243 9.60 -3.17 -13.71
N ARG A 244 8.97 -2.07 -13.33
CA ARG A 244 9.56 -0.99 -12.54
C ARG A 244 8.80 -0.78 -11.25
N TYR A 245 9.53 -0.37 -10.24
CA TYR A 245 8.96 0.06 -8.97
C TYR A 245 8.92 1.58 -8.90
N TYR A 246 7.74 2.14 -8.84
CA TYR A 246 7.48 3.58 -8.66
C TYR A 246 7.24 3.85 -7.18
N ILE A 247 7.87 4.88 -6.64
CA ILE A 247 7.68 5.25 -5.25
C ILE A 247 7.69 6.76 -5.08
N SER A 248 6.56 7.30 -4.64
CA SER A 248 6.41 8.69 -4.25
C SER A 248 6.70 8.81 -2.76
N MET A 249 7.62 9.69 -2.37
CA MET A 249 8.07 9.83 -0.99
C MET A 249 8.17 11.30 -0.60
N ARG A 250 7.83 11.60 0.66
CA ARG A 250 7.95 12.93 1.23
C ARG A 250 9.34 13.11 1.86
N THR A 251 10.02 14.20 1.52
CA THR A 251 11.31 14.58 2.11
C THR A 251 11.16 15.15 3.53
N GLU A 252 12.25 15.27 4.28
CA GLU A 252 12.26 15.96 5.60
C GLU A 252 11.78 17.44 5.54
N LYS A 253 11.89 18.06 4.37
CA LYS A 253 11.43 19.44 4.15
C LYS A 253 9.95 19.55 3.82
N GLY A 254 9.27 18.40 3.60
CA GLY A 254 7.87 18.35 3.25
C GLY A 254 7.61 18.27 1.74
N ASP A 255 8.63 18.36 0.90
CA ASP A 255 8.49 18.24 -0.56
C ASP A 255 8.30 16.77 -0.95
N TRP A 256 7.54 16.53 -2.00
CA TRP A 256 7.38 15.19 -2.58
C TRP A 256 8.40 14.95 -3.68
N GLU A 257 8.84 13.72 -3.82
CA GLU A 257 9.72 13.26 -4.88
C GLU A 257 9.28 11.87 -5.34
N LEU A 258 9.14 11.71 -6.66
CA LEU A 258 8.90 10.43 -7.31
C LEU A 258 10.22 9.81 -7.75
N TYR A 259 10.44 8.58 -7.35
CA TYR A 259 11.55 7.75 -7.79
C TYR A 259 11.04 6.51 -8.50
N VAL A 260 11.80 6.07 -9.49
CA VAL A 260 11.53 4.86 -10.26
C VAL A 260 12.76 3.96 -10.21
N PHE A 261 12.58 2.74 -9.78
CA PHE A 261 13.61 1.71 -9.80
C PHE A 261 13.39 0.79 -11.00
N ASP A 262 14.32 0.81 -11.94
CA ASP A 262 14.36 -0.13 -13.06
C ASP A 262 14.95 -1.45 -12.55
N THR A 263 14.11 -2.49 -12.42
CA THR A 263 14.52 -3.76 -11.83
C THR A 263 15.50 -4.53 -12.72
N LEU A 264 15.42 -4.33 -14.05
CA LEU A 264 16.29 -5.01 -15.01
C LEU A 264 17.71 -4.45 -14.99
N ARG A 265 17.84 -3.12 -14.83
CA ARG A 265 19.13 -2.43 -14.83
C ARG A 265 19.68 -2.15 -13.44
N ALA A 266 18.88 -2.38 -12.41
CA ALA A 266 19.18 -2.06 -11.01
C ALA A 266 19.58 -0.59 -10.81
N ILE A 267 18.88 0.34 -11.46
CA ILE A 267 19.15 1.78 -11.36
C ILE A 267 17.93 2.55 -10.85
N TRP A 268 18.21 3.60 -10.10
CA TRP A 268 17.21 4.56 -9.65
C TRP A 268 17.17 5.78 -10.58
N LEU A 269 15.98 6.16 -10.97
CA LEU A 269 15.69 7.42 -11.66
C LEU A 269 14.87 8.29 -10.70
N ARG A 270 15.17 9.57 -10.64
CA ARG A 270 14.31 10.56 -10.01
C ARG A 270 13.51 11.23 -11.11
N GLU A 271 12.20 11.14 -11.04
CA GLU A 271 11.29 11.72 -12.01
C GLU A 271 11.01 13.19 -11.65
N ASP A 272 10.05 13.44 -10.81
CA ASP A 272 9.53 14.75 -10.50
C ASP A 272 9.10 14.91 -9.03
N ALA A 273 8.16 15.82 -8.76
CA ALA A 273 7.58 16.10 -7.44
C ALA A 273 6.19 15.47 -7.27
N THR A 274 5.86 14.43 -8.01
CA THR A 274 4.56 13.77 -7.93
C THR A 274 4.27 13.26 -6.51
N HIS A 275 3.12 13.66 -5.98
CA HIS A 275 2.56 13.15 -4.75
C HIS A 275 1.46 12.13 -5.09
N ALA A 276 1.80 10.86 -5.14
CA ALA A 276 0.82 9.81 -5.36
C ALA A 276 0.16 9.40 -4.03
N LEU A 277 -1.17 9.29 -4.02
CA LEU A 277 -1.95 8.76 -2.89
C LEU A 277 -2.17 7.25 -3.00
N ASP A 278 -2.20 6.75 -4.24
CA ASP A 278 -2.35 5.33 -4.54
C ASP A 278 -1.96 5.04 -5.99
N TRP A 279 -1.69 3.78 -6.30
CA TRP A 279 -1.32 3.31 -7.64
C TRP A 279 -2.20 2.14 -8.06
N ALA A 280 -2.50 2.04 -9.35
CA ALA A 280 -3.20 0.91 -9.94
C ALA A 280 -2.67 0.63 -11.34
N TYR A 281 -2.36 -0.63 -11.62
CA TYR A 281 -1.96 -1.07 -12.96
C TYR A 281 -3.13 -1.78 -13.63
N LEU A 282 -3.55 -1.28 -14.80
CA LEU A 282 -4.67 -1.81 -15.54
C LEU A 282 -4.38 -1.73 -17.05
N ASP A 283 -4.59 -2.83 -17.77
CA ASP A 283 -4.48 -2.91 -19.22
C ASP A 283 -3.19 -2.30 -19.80
N GLY A 284 -2.05 -2.58 -19.17
CA GLY A 284 -0.76 -2.09 -19.63
C GLY A 284 -0.44 -0.64 -19.25
N THR A 285 -1.32 0.03 -18.52
CA THR A 285 -1.15 1.41 -18.10
C THR A 285 -1.09 1.50 -16.58
N LEU A 286 -0.10 2.21 -16.07
CA LEU A 286 0.01 2.53 -14.64
C LEU A 286 -0.68 3.86 -14.35
N TYR A 287 -1.68 3.81 -13.48
CA TYR A 287 -2.45 4.95 -13.00
C TYR A 287 -2.01 5.32 -11.59
N PHE A 288 -2.13 6.58 -11.25
CA PHE A 288 -2.00 7.05 -9.88
C PHE A 288 -3.03 8.14 -9.55
N LEU A 289 -3.38 8.23 -8.28
CA LEU A 289 -4.21 9.31 -7.77
C LEU A 289 -3.29 10.42 -7.27
N ASP A 290 -3.33 11.58 -7.93
CA ASP A 290 -2.49 12.72 -7.55
C ASP A 290 -3.01 13.42 -6.29
N GLY A 291 -2.18 13.50 -5.26
CA GLY A 291 -2.51 14.11 -3.97
C GLY A 291 -2.65 15.63 -3.99
N ALA A 292 -2.07 16.29 -4.98
CA ALA A 292 -2.18 17.74 -5.10
C ALA A 292 -3.50 18.18 -5.74
N THR A 293 -3.99 17.43 -6.73
CA THR A 293 -5.18 17.80 -7.51
C THR A 293 -6.38 16.89 -7.26
N GLY A 294 -6.18 15.70 -6.68
CA GLY A 294 -7.21 14.66 -6.53
C GLY A 294 -7.63 14.01 -7.85
N LYS A 295 -6.85 14.19 -8.92
CA LYS A 295 -7.14 13.62 -10.25
C LYS A 295 -6.47 12.27 -10.43
N LEU A 296 -7.11 11.42 -11.22
CA LEU A 296 -6.50 10.20 -11.72
C LEU A 296 -5.57 10.55 -12.89
N MET A 297 -4.30 10.18 -12.76
CA MET A 297 -3.23 10.46 -13.72
C MET A 297 -2.63 9.15 -14.23
N THR A 298 -1.87 9.20 -15.32
CA THR A 298 -1.16 8.05 -15.89
C THR A 298 0.33 8.37 -16.03
N THR A 299 1.16 7.33 -15.99
CA THR A 299 2.59 7.44 -16.30
C THR A 299 2.86 6.99 -17.74
N GLY A 300 3.84 7.63 -18.39
CA GLY A 300 4.45 7.12 -19.62
C GLY A 300 3.61 7.22 -20.90
N GLN A 301 2.60 8.06 -20.95
CA GLN A 301 1.85 8.34 -22.18
C GLN A 301 2.17 9.73 -22.72
N ASP A 302 2.36 9.83 -24.06
CA ASP A 302 2.57 11.08 -24.77
C ASP A 302 1.25 11.89 -24.84
N TYR A 303 0.85 12.48 -23.73
CA TYR A 303 -0.21 13.46 -23.75
C TYR A 303 0.38 14.86 -23.95
N SER A 304 -0.09 15.54 -25.00
CA SER A 304 0.37 16.83 -25.47
C SER A 304 0.15 18.02 -24.51
N GLU A 305 -0.46 17.80 -23.36
CA GLU A 305 -0.71 18.83 -22.35
C GLU A 305 0.50 19.06 -21.42
N GLU A 306 1.37 18.08 -21.25
CA GLU A 306 2.64 18.26 -20.59
C GLU A 306 3.67 18.81 -21.60
N GLY A 307 4.03 20.05 -21.47
CA GLY A 307 5.10 20.63 -22.28
C GLY A 307 6.43 19.88 -22.15
N LEU A 308 7.44 20.28 -22.93
CA LEU A 308 8.76 19.63 -22.88
C LEU A 308 9.34 19.60 -21.45
N VAL A 309 9.63 18.42 -20.92
CA VAL A 309 10.12 18.18 -19.57
C VAL A 309 11.64 18.46 -19.49
N ASN A 310 12.07 19.09 -18.39
CA ASN A 310 13.49 19.26 -18.10
C ASN A 310 14.05 17.97 -17.47
N TRP A 311 15.22 17.56 -17.92
CA TRP A 311 15.90 16.37 -17.39
C TRP A 311 17.39 16.61 -17.14
N SER A 312 18.00 15.83 -16.28
CA SER A 312 19.45 15.79 -16.10
C SER A 312 19.94 14.40 -15.70
N ALA A 313 21.09 14.03 -16.22
CA ALA A 313 21.80 12.80 -15.88
C ALA A 313 23.26 13.15 -15.54
N THR A 314 23.71 12.77 -14.35
CA THR A 314 25.10 12.91 -13.96
C THR A 314 25.73 11.52 -13.98
N LEU A 315 26.76 11.34 -14.84
CA LEU A 315 27.46 10.08 -14.95
C LEU A 315 28.36 9.87 -13.73
N CYS A 316 28.74 8.61 -13.49
CA CYS A 316 29.68 8.28 -12.44
C CYS A 316 31.02 9.01 -12.62
N GLN A 317 31.78 9.10 -11.56
CA GLN A 317 33.10 9.66 -11.60
C GLN A 317 34.00 8.77 -12.45
N MET A 318 34.71 9.39 -13.41
CA MET A 318 35.72 8.73 -14.25
C MET A 318 37.08 8.96 -13.61
N ASP A 319 37.54 8.01 -12.84
CA ASP A 319 38.83 8.05 -12.18
C ASP A 319 39.83 7.06 -12.77
N GLU A 320 39.43 6.21 -13.74
CA GLU A 320 40.25 5.16 -14.35
C GLU A 320 41.23 4.50 -13.34
N THR A 321 41.78 3.37 -13.62
CA THR A 321 42.69 2.64 -12.72
C THR A 321 44.10 3.30 -12.55
N SER A 322 44.34 4.42 -13.24
CA SER A 322 45.61 5.13 -13.17
C SER A 322 45.60 6.21 -12.08
N HIS A 323 46.58 6.18 -11.18
CA HIS A 323 46.77 7.15 -10.10
C HIS A 323 47.34 8.49 -10.56
N GLY A 324 47.61 8.65 -11.86
CA GLY A 324 48.15 9.89 -12.43
C GLY A 324 47.10 10.89 -12.83
N ARG A 325 47.41 12.17 -12.75
CA ARG A 325 46.53 13.24 -13.27
C ARG A 325 46.28 13.08 -14.75
N LYS A 326 45.04 13.05 -15.14
CA LYS A 326 44.54 12.86 -16.50
C LYS A 326 44.18 14.17 -17.14
N CYS A 327 44.15 14.18 -18.46
CA CYS A 327 43.76 15.36 -19.22
C CYS A 327 42.86 14.96 -20.38
N TYR A 328 41.63 15.44 -20.33
CA TYR A 328 40.64 15.20 -21.38
C TYR A 328 40.54 16.41 -22.30
N SER A 329 40.61 16.18 -23.61
CA SER A 329 40.54 17.25 -24.61
C SER A 329 39.30 17.22 -25.48
N LYS A 330 38.60 16.07 -25.51
CA LYS A 330 37.44 15.86 -26.34
C LYS A 330 36.50 14.86 -25.70
N LEU A 331 35.18 15.10 -25.88
CA LEU A 331 34.16 14.12 -25.60
C LEU A 331 33.40 13.88 -26.93
N TYR A 332 33.17 12.61 -27.23
CA TYR A 332 32.31 12.22 -28.34
C TYR A 332 30.97 11.74 -27.77
N LEU A 333 29.90 12.36 -28.26
CA LEU A 333 28.55 12.05 -27.81
C LEU A 333 27.67 11.81 -29.03
N ARG A 334 26.95 10.71 -29.05
CA ARG A 334 25.93 10.44 -30.07
C ARG A 334 24.56 10.57 -29.46
N ALA A 335 23.80 11.55 -29.90
CA ALA A 335 22.48 11.85 -29.39
C ALA A 335 21.47 12.15 -30.50
N ASP A 336 20.24 11.70 -30.32
CA ASP A 336 19.05 12.10 -31.09
C ASP A 336 18.19 12.98 -30.21
N LEU A 337 17.72 14.10 -30.73
CA LEU A 337 16.83 15.03 -30.05
C LEU A 337 15.51 15.11 -30.79
N ASP A 338 14.43 15.13 -30.04
CA ASP A 338 13.10 15.39 -30.59
C ASP A 338 12.95 16.86 -31.02
N ALA A 339 11.89 17.14 -31.78
CA ALA A 339 11.58 18.50 -32.23
C ALA A 339 11.42 19.46 -31.04
N GLY A 340 12.14 20.56 -31.08
CA GLY A 340 12.14 21.58 -30.01
C GLY A 340 12.94 21.20 -28.76
N ALA A 341 13.54 20.02 -28.70
CA ALA A 341 14.38 19.62 -27.58
C ALA A 341 15.77 20.26 -27.64
N TRP A 342 16.44 20.32 -26.49
CA TRP A 342 17.83 20.76 -26.41
C TRP A 342 18.65 19.93 -25.42
N LEU A 343 19.93 19.88 -25.67
CA LEU A 343 20.91 19.16 -24.86
C LEU A 343 22.05 20.09 -24.46
N LYS A 344 22.41 20.05 -23.19
CA LYS A 344 23.56 20.74 -22.60
C LYS A 344 24.52 19.71 -22.01
N VAL A 345 25.81 19.90 -22.26
CA VAL A 345 26.89 19.08 -21.67
C VAL A 345 27.68 19.94 -20.70
N GLU A 346 27.79 19.46 -19.48
CA GLU A 346 28.54 20.10 -18.40
C GLU A 346 29.59 19.14 -17.86
N ILE A 347 30.70 19.66 -17.41
CA ILE A 347 31.78 18.88 -16.80
C ILE A 347 32.18 19.44 -15.44
N SER A 348 32.62 18.56 -14.57
CA SER A 348 33.27 18.88 -13.29
C SER A 348 34.61 18.18 -13.19
N THR A 349 35.64 18.86 -12.71
CA THR A 349 36.98 18.32 -12.46
C THR A 349 37.31 18.54 -11.00
N ASP A 350 37.82 17.49 -10.33
CA ASP A 350 38.26 17.50 -8.93
C ASP A 350 37.23 18.09 -7.97
N GLY A 351 35.92 17.70 -8.16
CA GLY A 351 34.82 18.15 -7.31
C GLY A 351 34.42 19.61 -7.46
N LYS A 352 34.98 20.35 -8.43
CA LYS A 352 34.59 21.74 -8.72
C LYS A 352 33.15 21.82 -9.26
N PRO A 353 32.49 22.97 -9.16
CA PRO A 353 31.18 23.17 -9.77
C PRO A 353 31.13 22.77 -11.24
N PHE A 354 30.00 22.24 -11.69
CA PHE A 354 29.81 21.90 -13.09
C PHE A 354 29.85 23.15 -13.94
N ARG A 355 30.60 23.09 -15.05
CA ARG A 355 30.66 24.15 -16.07
C ARG A 355 30.16 23.63 -17.40
N GLN A 356 29.37 24.42 -18.10
CA GLN A 356 28.91 24.11 -19.44
C GLN A 356 30.10 24.13 -20.43
N VAL A 357 30.18 23.11 -21.26
CA VAL A 357 31.17 23.00 -22.33
C VAL A 357 30.54 22.98 -23.72
N PHE A 358 29.25 22.56 -23.80
CA PHE A 358 28.56 22.46 -25.06
C PHE A 358 27.05 22.58 -24.88
N SER A 359 26.32 23.05 -25.90
CA SER A 359 24.87 22.93 -26.01
C SER A 359 24.44 22.81 -27.46
N THR A 360 23.34 22.11 -27.72
CA THR A 360 22.77 21.96 -29.07
C THR A 360 21.26 21.84 -29.02
N HIS A 361 20.62 22.34 -30.11
CA HIS A 361 19.19 22.18 -30.42
C HIS A 361 19.01 21.38 -31.73
N ASN A 362 20.01 20.62 -32.16
CA ASN A 362 20.00 19.96 -33.45
C ASN A 362 19.25 18.63 -33.38
N GLU A 363 18.14 18.51 -34.06
CA GLU A 363 17.20 17.38 -34.07
C GLU A 363 17.74 16.11 -34.79
N ARG A 364 18.85 16.21 -35.52
CA ARG A 364 19.37 15.04 -36.24
C ARG A 364 20.42 14.29 -35.44
N ALA A 365 20.30 12.97 -35.43
CA ALA A 365 21.32 12.07 -34.90
C ALA A 365 22.70 12.40 -35.47
N LYS A 366 23.58 12.91 -34.66
CA LYS A 366 24.96 13.19 -35.04
C LYS A 366 25.91 12.74 -33.93
N THR A 367 27.08 12.30 -34.36
CA THR A 367 28.20 12.25 -33.42
C THR A 367 28.67 13.67 -33.17
N LEU A 368 28.45 14.15 -31.97
CA LEU A 368 28.87 15.48 -31.52
C LEU A 368 30.27 15.35 -30.97
N GLN A 369 31.18 16.16 -31.51
CA GLN A 369 32.52 16.31 -30.93
C GLN A 369 32.50 17.53 -30.03
N VAL A 370 32.51 17.31 -28.71
CA VAL A 370 32.52 18.35 -27.71
C VAL A 370 33.97 18.67 -27.34
N PRO A 371 34.52 19.85 -27.67
CA PRO A 371 35.85 20.22 -27.26
C PRO A 371 35.88 20.52 -25.76
N ILE A 372 36.86 20.01 -25.07
CA ILE A 372 37.08 20.27 -23.65
C ILE A 372 38.38 21.02 -23.51
N LEU A 373 38.37 22.17 -22.80
CA LEU A 373 39.60 22.86 -22.45
C LEU A 373 40.47 21.90 -21.58
N PRO A 374 41.66 21.49 -22.04
CA PRO A 374 42.48 20.51 -21.36
C PRO A 374 42.91 21.02 -19.98
N VAL A 375 42.47 20.33 -18.93
CA VAL A 375 42.88 20.59 -17.54
C VAL A 375 43.30 19.25 -16.93
N ARG A 376 44.46 19.24 -16.28
CA ARG A 376 44.91 18.04 -15.53
C ARG A 376 44.06 17.90 -14.27
N CYS A 377 43.39 16.76 -14.13
CA CYS A 377 42.52 16.44 -12.98
C CYS A 377 42.73 14.99 -12.55
N ASP A 378 42.43 14.71 -11.29
CA ASP A 378 42.42 13.36 -10.73
C ASP A 378 41.08 12.68 -11.03
N ASN A 379 39.97 13.42 -10.94
CA ASN A 379 38.64 12.93 -11.28
C ASN A 379 37.88 13.86 -12.24
N PHE A 380 37.01 13.22 -13.01
CA PHE A 380 36.24 13.88 -14.05
C PHE A 380 34.80 13.38 -14.02
N ARG A 381 33.86 14.27 -14.06
CA ARG A 381 32.42 13.96 -14.11
C ARG A 381 31.73 14.69 -15.23
N ILE A 382 30.78 14.03 -15.86
CA ILE A 382 29.95 14.60 -16.93
C ILE A 382 28.53 14.71 -16.43
N ARG A 383 27.86 15.81 -16.69
CA ARG A 383 26.42 15.99 -16.57
C ARG A 383 25.84 16.32 -17.91
N LEU A 384 24.85 15.56 -18.31
CA LEU A 384 23.97 15.85 -19.43
C LEU A 384 22.69 16.44 -18.87
N SER A 385 22.21 17.52 -19.43
CA SER A 385 20.92 18.10 -19.05
C SER A 385 20.24 18.67 -20.27
N GLY A 386 18.93 18.71 -20.25
CA GLY A 386 18.18 19.13 -21.42
C GLY A 386 16.71 19.37 -21.12
N LYS A 387 15.97 19.63 -22.18
CA LYS A 387 14.54 19.77 -22.17
C LYS A 387 13.97 19.03 -23.39
N GLY A 388 12.90 18.24 -23.19
CA GLY A 388 12.31 17.41 -24.23
C GLY A 388 13.04 16.08 -24.44
N GLY A 389 12.56 15.27 -25.38
CA GLY A 389 13.10 13.93 -25.62
C GLY A 389 14.54 13.96 -26.15
N CYS A 390 15.39 13.14 -25.56
CA CYS A 390 16.78 12.98 -25.94
C CYS A 390 17.21 11.52 -25.76
N LEU A 391 17.62 10.89 -26.84
CA LEU A 391 18.19 9.55 -26.82
C LEU A 391 19.70 9.62 -26.96
N VAL A 392 20.43 9.32 -25.91
CA VAL A 392 21.90 9.23 -25.91
C VAL A 392 22.28 7.78 -26.22
N LYS A 393 23.06 7.56 -27.28
CA LYS A 393 23.41 6.23 -27.78
C LYS A 393 24.81 5.78 -27.37
N SER A 394 25.76 6.69 -27.22
CA SER A 394 27.15 6.39 -26.75
C SER A 394 28.01 7.67 -26.79
#